data_716a38f4e5f723d5f9900fe459898b82
#
_entry.id   716a38f4e5f723d5f9900fe459898b82
#
_cell.length_a   1.000
_cell.length_b   1.000
_cell.length_c   1.000
_cell.angle_alpha   90.00
_cell.angle_beta   90.00
_cell.angle_gamma   90.00
#
_symmetry.space_group_name_H-M   'P 1'
#
loop_
_entity.id
_entity.type
_entity.pdbx_description
1 polymer ?
#
loop_
_entity_poly.entity_id
_entity_poly.type
_entity_poly.pdbx_seq_one_letter_code
_entity_poly.pdbx_strand_id
1 'polypeptide(L)'
;MDVKLVVRPIMGWLTHSHFWEGPCRAGRAEDLTPEAEGRAADNAFAAAKKKLESVTDEIAFLPPVDARYDEKFVVGEDVFAQIEQDMDKVDFFLCMNWRIPKLERYRKPIVIMQNGNEGIDFAAYCRSIGVEAYVCMDVKDLNELAHALWVRKAVANTRALVLTAGGQPTFGIQSLIRDPEILRQKYGFEVIKLPFASIVPYMDAITDEEARPIADKIIQGAKDVKVNTDWFINDIKYYLAAKKMMDVYQCNAFSTACHELCTSEIPQNRKFTPCVCHSLLKGEGIPSACEEDLNALMAMLIMQYAANRPAFMGNPSFEGEELLCIHHAVPALCMNGYGTEPLDYSLWAFTGQGFGGKLQIDFAQNKDDFVTLGRFNPAGDTMCVKVGEVIRSRFSETYCSPYYYIKMDDAREFMHNLAGFGHHQVLIFGDYKKQIKLISRLMGFRVLEG
;
A
#
# COMPACT_ATOMS: atom_id res chain seq x y z
N MET A 1 -1.03 -5.07 -8.92
CA MET A 1 -0.56 -3.85 -9.67
C MET A 1 0.85 -4.14 -10.18
N ASP A 2 1.11 -3.96 -11.47
CA ASP A 2 2.45 -4.19 -12.06
C ASP A 2 3.27 -2.89 -12.00
N VAL A 3 3.59 -2.44 -10.77
CA VAL A 3 4.43 -1.28 -10.51
C VAL A 3 5.79 -1.77 -10.05
N LYS A 4 6.87 -1.34 -10.73
CA LYS A 4 8.25 -1.60 -10.34
C LYS A 4 8.98 -0.28 -10.10
N LEU A 5 9.91 -0.26 -9.15
CA LEU A 5 10.86 0.83 -9.01
C LEU A 5 11.98 0.65 -10.04
N VAL A 6 12.20 1.62 -10.88
CA VAL A 6 13.30 1.60 -11.86
C VAL A 6 14.52 2.25 -11.22
N VAL A 7 15.59 1.48 -11.04
CA VAL A 7 16.77 1.89 -10.29
C VAL A 7 18.02 1.82 -11.13
N ARG A 8 18.82 2.90 -11.10
CA ARG A 8 20.17 2.94 -11.69
C ARG A 8 21.19 2.64 -10.59
N PRO A 9 21.80 1.44 -10.58
CA PRO A 9 22.93 1.16 -9.69
C PRO A 9 24.19 1.87 -10.20
N ILE A 10 24.90 2.52 -9.30
CA ILE A 10 26.14 3.21 -9.61
C ILE A 10 27.18 2.80 -8.56
N MET A 11 28.31 2.29 -9.04
CA MET A 11 29.39 1.94 -8.17
C MET A 11 30.50 2.96 -8.27
N GLY A 12 30.66 3.76 -7.22
CA GLY A 12 31.73 4.72 -7.12
C GLY A 12 33.04 4.04 -6.68
N TRP A 13 34.14 4.40 -7.30
CA TRP A 13 35.44 3.94 -6.89
C TRP A 13 36.52 5.01 -7.15
N LEU A 14 37.24 5.40 -6.06
CA LEU A 14 38.40 6.25 -6.16
C LEU A 14 39.60 5.37 -6.55
N THR A 15 40.24 5.71 -7.66
CA THR A 15 41.52 5.11 -8.11
C THR A 15 42.55 6.22 -8.23
N HIS A 16 43.79 5.94 -7.80
CA HIS A 16 44.87 6.91 -7.95
C HIS A 16 45.60 6.70 -9.28
N SER A 17 46.04 7.79 -9.87
CA SER A 17 46.80 7.75 -11.12
C SER A 17 48.28 7.38 -10.92
N HIS A 18 48.74 7.33 -9.66
CA HIS A 18 50.10 7.03 -9.30
C HIS A 18 50.13 6.32 -7.92
N PHE A 19 51.29 5.72 -7.58
CA PHE A 19 51.51 5.21 -6.24
C PHE A 19 51.34 6.34 -5.21
N TRP A 20 50.50 6.12 -4.23
CA TRP A 20 50.26 7.11 -3.19
C TRP A 20 50.04 6.43 -1.83
N GLU A 21 50.75 6.92 -0.82
CA GLU A 21 50.62 6.54 0.58
C GLU A 21 50.54 7.80 1.46
N GLY A 22 49.69 7.78 2.48
CA GLY A 22 49.52 8.92 3.39
C GLY A 22 48.63 8.58 4.58
N PRO A 23 48.31 9.59 5.44
CA PRO A 23 47.55 9.36 6.68
C PRO A 23 46.19 8.68 6.50
N CYS A 24 45.55 8.91 5.37
CA CYS A 24 44.24 8.33 5.06
C CYS A 24 44.30 7.12 4.12
N ARG A 25 45.51 6.71 3.74
CA ARG A 25 45.74 5.57 2.86
C ARG A 25 47.10 4.94 3.19
N ALA A 26 47.02 3.90 3.96
CA ALA A 26 48.20 3.10 4.35
C ALA A 26 47.93 1.62 4.10
N GLY A 27 48.96 0.88 3.70
CA GLY A 27 48.83 -0.54 3.41
C GLY A 27 50.18 -1.14 2.97
N ARG A 28 50.13 -2.34 2.40
CA ARG A 28 51.32 -2.90 1.75
C ARG A 28 51.58 -2.16 0.44
N ALA A 29 52.83 -1.84 0.13
CA ALA A 29 53.17 -1.07 -1.06
C ALA A 29 52.60 -1.65 -2.36
N GLU A 30 52.51 -3.00 -2.44
CA GLU A 30 51.94 -3.71 -3.57
C GLU A 30 50.44 -3.48 -3.78
N ASP A 31 49.72 -3.13 -2.69
CA ASP A 31 48.28 -2.86 -2.74
C ASP A 31 47.96 -1.37 -3.05
N LEU A 32 49.00 -0.51 -3.00
CA LEU A 32 48.88 0.94 -3.20
C LEU A 32 49.20 1.40 -4.62
N THR A 33 49.38 0.47 -5.55
CA THR A 33 49.63 0.77 -6.95
C THR A 33 48.34 0.98 -7.74
N PRO A 34 48.32 1.79 -8.80
CA PRO A 34 47.15 1.97 -9.67
C PRO A 34 46.58 0.65 -10.20
N GLU A 35 47.45 -0.30 -10.56
CA GLU A 35 47.02 -1.60 -11.09
C GLU A 35 46.36 -2.47 -10.00
N ALA A 36 46.82 -2.41 -8.76
CA ALA A 36 46.19 -3.10 -7.65
C ALA A 36 44.81 -2.51 -7.31
N GLU A 37 44.68 -1.18 -7.30
CA GLU A 37 43.42 -0.49 -7.12
C GLU A 37 42.42 -0.80 -8.26
N GLY A 38 42.88 -0.82 -9.50
CA GLY A 38 42.07 -1.22 -10.64
C GLY A 38 41.49 -2.63 -10.47
N ARG A 39 42.32 -3.61 -10.08
CA ARG A 39 41.86 -4.99 -9.81
C ARG A 39 40.90 -5.05 -8.64
N ALA A 40 41.14 -4.26 -7.58
CA ALA A 40 40.22 -4.18 -6.44
C ALA A 40 38.87 -3.60 -6.86
N ALA A 41 38.83 -2.56 -7.70
CA ALA A 41 37.61 -1.97 -8.27
C ALA A 41 36.85 -2.99 -9.14
N ASP A 42 37.55 -3.77 -9.99
CA ASP A 42 36.91 -4.81 -10.82
C ASP A 42 36.22 -5.87 -9.95
N ASN A 43 36.94 -6.35 -8.91
CA ASN A 43 36.41 -7.35 -7.98
C ASN A 43 35.21 -6.81 -7.20
N ALA A 44 35.26 -5.56 -6.76
CA ALA A 44 34.19 -4.93 -6.02
C ALA A 44 32.98 -4.67 -6.90
N PHE A 45 33.17 -4.28 -8.17
CA PHE A 45 32.07 -4.14 -9.13
C PHE A 45 31.37 -5.47 -9.39
N ALA A 46 32.14 -6.56 -9.57
CA ALA A 46 31.57 -7.90 -9.72
C ALA A 46 30.79 -8.35 -8.48
N ALA A 47 31.34 -8.10 -7.28
CA ALA A 47 30.67 -8.40 -6.01
C ALA A 47 29.38 -7.57 -5.81
N ALA A 48 29.40 -6.30 -6.19
CA ALA A 48 28.22 -5.43 -6.16
C ALA A 48 27.11 -5.96 -7.07
N LYS A 49 27.41 -6.33 -8.32
CA LYS A 49 26.43 -6.95 -9.23
C LYS A 49 25.77 -8.17 -8.63
N LYS A 50 26.55 -9.05 -7.97
CA LYS A 50 26.02 -10.24 -7.31
C LYS A 50 25.09 -9.89 -6.13
N LYS A 51 25.37 -8.81 -5.39
CA LYS A 51 24.46 -8.34 -4.32
C LYS A 51 23.10 -7.91 -4.84
N LEU A 52 23.02 -7.33 -6.05
CA LEU A 52 21.74 -6.92 -6.65
C LEU A 52 20.81 -8.11 -6.90
N GLU A 53 21.33 -9.32 -7.08
CA GLU A 53 20.53 -10.54 -7.28
C GLU A 53 19.69 -10.93 -6.04
N SER A 54 20.07 -10.44 -4.85
CA SER A 54 19.37 -10.70 -3.57
C SER A 54 18.42 -9.58 -3.15
N VAL A 55 18.25 -8.56 -3.97
CA VAL A 55 17.35 -7.45 -3.72
C VAL A 55 15.93 -7.82 -4.16
N THR A 56 14.92 -7.24 -3.48
CA THR A 56 13.49 -7.46 -3.76
C THR A 56 13.14 -7.33 -5.24
N ASP A 57 12.20 -8.14 -5.71
CA ASP A 57 11.68 -8.11 -7.08
C ASP A 57 10.80 -6.88 -7.36
N GLU A 58 10.51 -6.04 -6.36
CA GLU A 58 9.87 -4.72 -6.55
C GLU A 58 10.75 -3.75 -7.35
N ILE A 59 12.05 -4.04 -7.47
CA ILE A 59 13.02 -3.23 -8.22
C ILE A 59 13.29 -3.84 -9.60
N ALA A 60 13.26 -2.99 -10.62
CA ALA A 60 13.80 -3.26 -11.94
C ALA A 60 15.11 -2.48 -12.10
N PHE A 61 16.24 -3.20 -12.11
CA PHE A 61 17.54 -2.57 -12.29
C PHE A 61 17.83 -2.25 -13.74
N LEU A 62 18.27 -1.00 -13.99
CA LEU A 62 18.95 -0.63 -15.20
C LEU A 62 20.40 -1.16 -15.19
N PRO A 63 21.11 -1.20 -16.33
CA PRO A 63 22.51 -1.62 -16.34
C PRO A 63 23.33 -0.84 -15.32
N PRO A 64 24.13 -1.51 -14.47
CA PRO A 64 24.93 -0.85 -13.45
C PRO A 64 26.09 -0.06 -14.09
N VAL A 65 26.38 1.10 -13.52
CA VAL A 65 27.46 1.99 -13.99
C VAL A 65 28.69 1.83 -13.11
N ASP A 66 29.84 1.56 -13.71
CA ASP A 66 31.17 1.56 -13.06
C ASP A 66 31.74 2.98 -13.11
N ALA A 67 31.57 3.73 -12.01
CA ALA A 67 31.94 5.14 -11.95
C ALA A 67 33.29 5.31 -11.23
N ARG A 68 34.37 5.17 -11.97
CA ARG A 68 35.74 5.40 -11.46
C ARG A 68 36.12 6.87 -11.62
N TYR A 69 36.84 7.39 -10.66
CA TYR A 69 37.38 8.74 -10.65
C TYR A 69 38.71 8.78 -9.92
N ASP A 70 39.53 9.76 -10.28
CA ASP A 70 40.86 9.94 -9.75
C ASP A 70 40.90 10.75 -8.45
N GLU A 71 42.07 10.99 -7.93
CA GLU A 71 42.36 11.80 -6.73
C GLU A 71 41.93 13.26 -6.85
N LYS A 72 41.57 13.73 -8.03
CA LYS A 72 40.96 15.06 -8.26
C LYS A 72 39.45 15.06 -8.14
N PHE A 73 38.85 13.90 -7.88
CA PHE A 73 37.41 13.70 -7.80
C PHE A 73 36.67 14.09 -9.10
N VAL A 74 37.30 13.87 -10.23
CA VAL A 74 36.72 14.13 -11.55
C VAL A 74 36.15 12.84 -12.12
N VAL A 75 34.83 12.82 -12.33
CA VAL A 75 34.12 11.74 -13.02
C VAL A 75 34.08 12.07 -14.50
N GLY A 76 34.41 11.10 -15.36
CA GLY A 76 34.41 11.28 -16.81
C GLY A 76 33.00 11.55 -17.39
N GLU A 77 32.96 12.30 -18.49
CA GLU A 77 31.68 12.61 -19.18
C GLU A 77 31.00 11.35 -19.75
N ASP A 78 31.77 10.32 -20.09
CA ASP A 78 31.28 9.02 -20.54
C ASP A 78 30.52 8.26 -19.43
N VAL A 79 30.93 8.42 -18.18
CA VAL A 79 30.26 7.89 -17.02
C VAL A 79 28.92 8.62 -16.81
N PHE A 80 28.92 9.94 -16.92
CA PHE A 80 27.68 10.71 -16.83
C PHE A 80 26.72 10.38 -17.97
N ALA A 81 27.20 10.17 -19.18
CA ALA A 81 26.36 9.73 -20.30
C ALA A 81 25.67 8.37 -20.03
N GLN A 82 26.36 7.44 -19.37
CA GLN A 82 25.77 6.16 -18.93
C GLN A 82 24.71 6.35 -17.82
N ILE A 83 24.96 7.27 -16.87
CA ILE A 83 24.01 7.59 -15.80
C ILE A 83 22.75 8.23 -16.38
N GLU A 84 22.90 9.09 -17.39
CA GLU A 84 21.82 9.83 -18.03
C GLU A 84 20.94 8.98 -18.96
N GLN A 85 21.44 7.83 -19.39
CA GLN A 85 20.65 6.91 -20.21
C GLN A 85 19.37 6.49 -19.48
N ASP A 86 18.20 6.62 -20.11
CA ASP A 86 16.89 6.31 -19.50
C ASP A 86 16.58 7.09 -18.20
N MET A 87 17.14 8.28 -18.03
CA MET A 87 16.99 9.11 -16.82
C MET A 87 15.55 9.42 -16.46
N ASP A 88 14.69 9.58 -17.44
CA ASP A 88 13.25 9.83 -17.29
C ASP A 88 12.55 8.69 -16.54
N LYS A 89 13.01 7.46 -16.71
CA LYS A 89 12.46 6.26 -16.06
C LYS A 89 12.98 6.05 -14.64
N VAL A 90 14.14 6.62 -14.27
CA VAL A 90 14.81 6.39 -12.99
C VAL A 90 14.00 6.94 -11.82
N ASP A 91 13.62 6.07 -10.89
CA ASP A 91 12.99 6.45 -9.63
C ASP A 91 14.01 6.89 -8.58
N PHE A 92 15.14 6.19 -8.49
CA PHE A 92 16.26 6.58 -7.64
C PHE A 92 17.60 6.00 -8.13
N PHE A 93 18.70 6.63 -7.69
CA PHE A 93 20.04 6.10 -7.84
C PHE A 93 20.40 5.22 -6.64
N LEU A 94 20.99 4.06 -6.89
CA LEU A 94 21.58 3.20 -5.86
C LEU A 94 23.11 3.33 -5.90
N CYS A 95 23.66 4.16 -5.01
CA CYS A 95 25.11 4.30 -4.87
C CYS A 95 25.65 3.16 -4.02
N MET A 96 26.59 2.40 -4.61
CA MET A 96 27.28 1.30 -3.95
C MET A 96 28.75 1.66 -3.80
N ASN A 97 29.33 1.35 -2.64
CA ASN A 97 30.69 1.61 -2.25
C ASN A 97 30.97 3.11 -1.98
N TRP A 98 31.42 3.91 -2.95
CA TRP A 98 31.77 5.31 -2.76
C TRP A 98 30.71 6.27 -3.32
N ARG A 99 30.67 7.50 -2.81
CA ARG A 99 29.85 8.58 -3.36
C ARG A 99 30.29 8.92 -4.79
N ILE A 100 29.33 9.36 -5.58
CA ILE A 100 29.61 9.87 -6.94
C ILE A 100 29.55 11.40 -6.89
N PRO A 101 30.66 12.11 -7.12
CA PRO A 101 30.64 13.58 -7.20
C PRO A 101 29.62 14.10 -8.21
N LYS A 102 28.87 15.11 -7.82
CA LYS A 102 27.85 15.81 -8.65
C LYS A 102 26.61 14.99 -9.02
N LEU A 103 26.36 13.83 -8.41
CA LEU A 103 25.17 13.02 -8.67
C LEU A 103 23.89 13.75 -8.23
N GLU A 104 23.95 14.56 -7.18
CA GLU A 104 22.86 15.36 -6.64
C GLU A 104 22.28 16.39 -7.62
N ARG A 105 23.01 16.74 -8.70
CA ARG A 105 22.56 17.65 -9.76
C ARG A 105 21.28 17.17 -10.46
N TYR A 106 21.05 15.87 -10.51
CA TYR A 106 19.90 15.28 -11.19
C TYR A 106 18.60 15.36 -10.36
N ARG A 107 18.66 15.77 -9.12
CA ARG A 107 17.50 15.94 -8.23
C ARG A 107 16.65 14.67 -8.04
N LYS A 108 17.16 13.51 -8.42
CA LYS A 108 16.54 12.21 -8.14
C LYS A 108 16.91 11.75 -6.73
N PRO A 109 16.06 10.95 -6.06
CA PRO A 109 16.39 10.32 -4.80
C PRO A 109 17.69 9.49 -4.91
N ILE A 110 18.52 9.52 -3.89
CA ILE A 110 19.79 8.79 -3.82
C ILE A 110 19.73 7.84 -2.63
N VAL A 111 19.88 6.55 -2.89
CA VAL A 111 20.06 5.51 -1.86
C VAL A 111 21.54 5.12 -1.83
N ILE A 112 22.13 5.21 -0.66
CA ILE A 112 23.57 4.93 -0.46
C ILE A 112 23.69 3.64 0.32
N MET A 113 24.22 2.60 -0.29
CA MET A 113 24.47 1.31 0.36
C MET A 113 25.91 1.26 0.88
N GLN A 114 26.11 1.79 2.08
CA GLN A 114 27.41 1.89 2.74
C GLN A 114 27.22 1.97 4.26
N ASN A 115 28.05 1.27 5.00
CA ASN A 115 28.03 1.22 6.46
C ASN A 115 29.02 2.19 7.14
N GLY A 116 29.58 3.14 6.41
CA GLY A 116 30.60 4.09 6.87
C GLY A 116 30.09 5.52 6.99
N ASN A 117 30.96 6.37 7.55
CA ASN A 117 30.70 7.79 7.79
C ASN A 117 30.45 8.60 6.51
N GLU A 118 31.06 8.24 5.40
CA GLU A 118 30.95 8.99 4.14
C GLU A 118 29.55 8.94 3.54
N GLY A 119 28.88 7.79 3.61
CA GLY A 119 27.49 7.66 3.15
C GLY A 119 26.55 8.55 3.98
N ILE A 120 26.77 8.62 5.28
CA ILE A 120 25.99 9.47 6.20
C ILE A 120 26.21 10.96 5.88
N ASP A 121 27.47 11.37 5.69
CA ASP A 121 27.85 12.74 5.38
C ASP A 121 27.28 13.17 4.03
N PHE A 122 27.40 12.35 2.99
CA PHE A 122 26.84 12.64 1.66
C PHE A 122 25.31 12.70 1.68
N ALA A 123 24.65 11.83 2.42
CA ALA A 123 23.18 11.89 2.57
C ALA A 123 22.75 13.18 3.29
N ALA A 124 23.47 13.61 4.33
CA ALA A 124 23.21 14.85 5.04
C ALA A 124 23.37 16.07 4.11
N TYR A 125 24.44 16.10 3.32
CA TYR A 125 24.65 17.14 2.29
C TYR A 125 23.50 17.17 1.28
N CYS A 126 23.15 16.04 0.67
CA CYS A 126 22.06 15.96 -0.30
C CYS A 126 20.75 16.52 0.28
N ARG A 127 20.40 16.12 1.52
CA ARG A 127 19.19 16.62 2.21
C ARG A 127 19.24 18.11 2.45
N SER A 128 20.42 18.66 2.78
CA SER A 128 20.58 20.12 3.05
C SER A 128 20.29 20.98 1.81
N ILE A 129 20.45 20.42 0.61
CA ILE A 129 20.15 21.09 -0.67
C ILE A 129 18.81 20.64 -1.28
N GLY A 130 17.97 19.93 -0.51
CA GLY A 130 16.63 19.51 -0.94
C GLY A 130 16.60 18.31 -1.90
N VAL A 131 17.64 17.44 -1.87
CA VAL A 131 17.66 16.16 -2.59
C VAL A 131 17.38 15.05 -1.60
N GLU A 132 16.39 14.19 -1.89
CA GLU A 132 16.12 13.00 -1.07
C GLU A 132 17.34 12.08 -1.06
N ALA A 133 17.80 11.69 0.13
CA ALA A 133 18.90 10.75 0.26
C ALA A 133 18.72 9.84 1.48
N TYR A 134 19.08 8.58 1.31
CA TYR A 134 18.90 7.53 2.31
C TYR A 134 20.17 6.67 2.42
N VAL A 135 20.45 6.18 3.62
CA VAL A 135 21.58 5.27 3.87
C VAL A 135 21.04 3.91 4.28
N CYS A 136 21.51 2.87 3.60
CA CYS A 136 21.22 1.48 3.90
C CYS A 136 22.53 0.78 4.30
N MET A 137 22.52 0.11 5.44
CA MET A 137 23.71 -0.59 5.94
C MET A 137 23.94 -1.92 5.20
N ASP A 138 22.86 -2.57 4.78
CA ASP A 138 22.86 -3.86 4.11
C ASP A 138 21.67 -4.00 3.14
N VAL A 139 21.54 -5.20 2.54
CA VAL A 139 20.45 -5.51 1.61
C VAL A 139 19.09 -5.56 2.32
N LYS A 140 19.03 -5.89 3.61
CA LYS A 140 17.79 -5.90 4.36
C LYS A 140 17.24 -4.49 4.51
N ASP A 141 18.08 -3.53 4.90
CA ASP A 141 17.68 -2.11 4.98
C ASP A 141 17.25 -1.60 3.61
N LEU A 142 17.95 -1.99 2.53
CA LEU A 142 17.60 -1.62 1.17
C LEU A 142 16.22 -2.16 0.78
N ASN A 143 15.92 -3.43 1.10
CA ASN A 143 14.63 -4.02 0.81
C ASN A 143 13.49 -3.36 1.61
N GLU A 144 13.70 -3.05 2.90
CA GLU A 144 12.71 -2.33 3.71
C GLU A 144 12.43 -0.93 3.14
N LEU A 145 13.47 -0.20 2.74
CA LEU A 145 13.33 1.12 2.12
C LEU A 145 12.70 1.05 0.73
N ALA A 146 13.13 0.09 -0.10
CA ALA A 146 12.60 -0.11 -1.44
C ALA A 146 11.09 -0.42 -1.39
N HIS A 147 10.67 -1.29 -0.48
CA HIS A 147 9.25 -1.57 -0.28
C HIS A 147 8.46 -0.30 0.09
N ALA A 148 8.96 0.52 1.00
CA ALA A 148 8.30 1.78 1.36
C ALA A 148 8.26 2.80 0.19
N LEU A 149 9.31 2.87 -0.63
CA LEU A 149 9.34 3.69 -1.86
C LEU A 149 8.38 3.12 -2.93
N TRP A 150 8.28 1.80 -3.01
CA TRP A 150 7.32 1.13 -3.87
C TRP A 150 5.88 1.46 -3.46
N VAL A 151 5.55 1.43 -2.16
CA VAL A 151 4.23 1.86 -1.65
C VAL A 151 3.94 3.30 -2.08
N ARG A 152 4.89 4.22 -1.92
CA ARG A 152 4.76 5.62 -2.38
C ARG A 152 4.43 5.68 -3.87
N LYS A 153 5.16 4.95 -4.70
CA LYS A 153 4.94 4.89 -6.15
C LYS A 153 3.60 4.25 -6.49
N ALA A 154 3.22 3.17 -5.83
CA ALA A 154 1.95 2.48 -6.04
C ALA A 154 0.76 3.39 -5.71
N VAL A 155 0.82 4.13 -4.60
CA VAL A 155 -0.21 5.13 -4.26
C VAL A 155 -0.29 6.24 -5.30
N ALA A 156 0.86 6.76 -5.78
CA ALA A 156 0.90 7.79 -6.82
C ALA A 156 0.36 7.30 -8.19
N ASN A 157 0.34 5.99 -8.43
CA ASN A 157 -0.24 5.37 -9.62
C ASN A 157 -1.65 4.80 -9.36
N THR A 158 -2.27 5.15 -8.23
CA THR A 158 -3.62 4.72 -7.93
C THR A 158 -4.65 5.69 -8.49
N ARG A 159 -5.66 5.10 -9.12
CA ARG A 159 -6.81 5.79 -9.67
C ARG A 159 -8.07 5.09 -9.16
N ALA A 160 -8.85 5.77 -8.32
CA ALA A 160 -10.03 5.20 -7.70
C ALA A 160 -11.30 5.55 -8.48
N LEU A 161 -12.11 4.54 -8.77
CA LEU A 161 -13.49 4.73 -9.20
C LEU A 161 -14.37 4.88 -7.97
N VAL A 162 -15.08 5.99 -7.86
CA VAL A 162 -16.03 6.27 -6.77
C VAL A 162 -17.42 6.45 -7.32
N LEU A 163 -18.33 5.56 -6.96
CA LEU A 163 -19.75 5.65 -7.27
C LEU A 163 -20.43 6.49 -6.19
N THR A 164 -20.70 7.76 -6.53
CA THR A 164 -21.17 8.78 -5.59
C THR A 164 -22.66 9.06 -5.71
N ALA A 165 -23.28 9.50 -4.61
CA ALA A 165 -24.60 10.10 -4.62
C ALA A 165 -24.63 11.53 -5.17
N GLY A 166 -23.46 12.15 -5.40
CA GLY A 166 -23.33 13.54 -5.90
C GLY A 166 -23.65 14.61 -4.86
N GLY A 167 -23.96 14.22 -3.66
CA GLY A 167 -24.31 15.11 -2.55
C GLY A 167 -23.12 15.44 -1.66
N GLN A 168 -23.37 16.19 -0.62
CA GLN A 168 -22.45 16.69 0.39
C GLN A 168 -22.92 16.36 1.78
N PRO A 169 -22.03 16.03 2.66
CA PRO A 169 -21.30 14.78 2.74
C PRO A 169 -22.28 13.63 2.71
N THR A 170 -21.87 12.40 2.52
CA THR A 170 -22.80 11.27 2.55
C THR A 170 -23.49 11.19 3.92
N PHE A 171 -24.69 10.62 3.96
CA PHE A 171 -25.43 10.47 5.22
C PHE A 171 -24.64 9.63 6.24
N GLY A 172 -23.92 8.61 5.77
CA GLY A 172 -23.12 7.72 6.62
C GLY A 172 -21.87 8.39 7.19
N ILE A 173 -21.24 9.32 6.45
CA ILE A 173 -19.94 9.88 6.83
C ILE A 173 -19.90 11.40 6.68
N GLN A 174 -19.65 12.10 7.79
CA GLN A 174 -19.47 13.55 7.80
C GLN A 174 -18.01 13.97 7.66
N SER A 175 -17.06 13.11 8.08
CA SER A 175 -15.61 13.37 8.17
C SER A 175 -14.84 13.00 6.89
N LEU A 176 -15.47 13.06 5.72
CA LEU A 176 -14.84 12.76 4.44
C LEU A 176 -13.75 13.76 4.06
N ILE A 177 -12.72 13.29 3.36
CA ILE A 177 -11.92 14.14 2.48
C ILE A 177 -12.83 14.61 1.36
N ARG A 178 -13.30 15.87 1.44
CA ARG A 178 -14.33 16.41 0.52
C ARG A 178 -13.77 16.74 -0.85
N ASP A 179 -12.55 17.29 -0.86
CA ASP A 179 -11.86 17.64 -2.08
C ASP A 179 -10.78 16.58 -2.40
N PRO A 180 -11.03 15.67 -3.36
CA PRO A 180 -10.06 14.66 -3.74
C PRO A 180 -8.80 15.23 -4.38
N GLU A 181 -8.81 16.50 -4.82
CA GLU A 181 -7.64 17.17 -5.35
C GLU A 181 -6.51 17.27 -4.31
N ILE A 182 -6.85 17.31 -3.02
CA ILE A 182 -5.88 17.22 -1.91
C ILE A 182 -5.05 15.93 -2.00
N LEU A 183 -5.69 14.81 -2.30
CA LEU A 183 -5.00 13.51 -2.44
C LEU A 183 -4.12 13.46 -3.69
N ARG A 184 -4.60 14.04 -4.80
CA ARG A 184 -3.83 14.11 -6.04
C ARG A 184 -2.59 14.98 -5.86
N GLN A 185 -2.72 16.16 -5.26
CA GLN A 185 -1.60 17.09 -5.06
C GLN A 185 -0.55 16.54 -4.08
N LYS A 186 -0.99 15.91 -2.99
CA LYS A 186 -0.08 15.40 -1.95
C LYS A 186 0.55 14.06 -2.33
N TYR A 187 -0.20 13.16 -2.95
CA TYR A 187 0.18 11.76 -3.08
C TYR A 187 0.11 11.22 -4.52
N GLY A 188 -0.35 12.02 -5.48
CA GLY A 188 -0.58 11.55 -6.85
C GLY A 188 -1.84 10.70 -7.02
N PHE A 189 -2.57 10.41 -5.95
CA PHE A 189 -3.76 9.57 -5.95
C PHE A 189 -4.94 10.25 -6.63
N GLU A 190 -5.41 9.69 -7.76
CA GLU A 190 -6.54 10.22 -8.53
C GLU A 190 -7.87 9.59 -8.14
N VAL A 191 -8.94 10.39 -8.21
CA VAL A 191 -10.31 9.96 -7.92
C VAL A 191 -11.22 10.34 -9.07
N ILE A 192 -11.95 9.36 -9.63
CA ILE A 192 -12.98 9.54 -10.63
C ILE A 192 -14.33 9.30 -9.97
N LYS A 193 -15.17 10.33 -9.91
CA LYS A 193 -16.50 10.24 -9.35
C LYS A 193 -17.54 10.10 -10.46
N LEU A 194 -18.40 9.07 -10.35
CA LEU A 194 -19.55 8.86 -11.21
C LEU A 194 -20.80 8.66 -10.36
N PRO A 195 -22.00 9.05 -10.82
CA PRO A 195 -23.23 8.72 -10.13
C PRO A 195 -23.35 7.21 -9.88
N PHE A 196 -23.79 6.80 -8.69
CA PHE A 196 -23.89 5.37 -8.38
C PHE A 196 -24.84 4.61 -9.33
N ALA A 197 -25.85 5.28 -9.88
CA ALA A 197 -26.73 4.68 -10.87
C ALA A 197 -26.03 4.32 -12.20
N SER A 198 -24.84 4.87 -12.46
CA SER A 198 -24.05 4.57 -13.68
C SER A 198 -23.62 3.10 -13.77
N ILE A 199 -23.63 2.34 -12.65
CA ILE A 199 -23.33 0.91 -12.66
C ILE A 199 -24.44 0.06 -13.26
N VAL A 200 -25.68 0.56 -13.26
CA VAL A 200 -26.87 -0.24 -13.66
C VAL A 200 -26.77 -0.80 -15.09
N PRO A 201 -26.42 -0.01 -16.12
CA PRO A 201 -26.22 -0.57 -17.47
C PRO A 201 -25.14 -1.64 -17.55
N TYR A 202 -24.08 -1.54 -16.74
CA TYR A 202 -23.03 -2.56 -16.68
C TYR A 202 -23.54 -3.84 -16.02
N MET A 203 -24.36 -3.73 -14.96
CA MET A 203 -25.00 -4.89 -14.32
C MET A 203 -25.93 -5.60 -15.30
N ASP A 204 -26.72 -4.86 -16.07
CA ASP A 204 -27.64 -5.42 -17.07
C ASP A 204 -26.93 -6.13 -18.21
N ALA A 205 -25.70 -5.75 -18.49
CA ALA A 205 -24.87 -6.40 -19.51
C ALA A 205 -24.13 -7.65 -19.01
N ILE A 206 -24.16 -7.97 -17.70
CA ILE A 206 -23.58 -9.21 -17.14
C ILE A 206 -24.61 -10.33 -17.25
N THR A 207 -24.26 -11.40 -17.94
CA THR A 207 -25.12 -12.58 -18.06
C THR A 207 -25.08 -13.44 -16.80
N ASP A 208 -26.08 -14.31 -16.64
CA ASP A 208 -26.07 -15.31 -15.55
C ASP A 208 -24.91 -16.30 -15.71
N GLU A 209 -24.56 -16.65 -16.94
CA GLU A 209 -23.44 -17.56 -17.24
C GLU A 209 -22.10 -16.99 -16.80
N GLU A 210 -21.90 -15.67 -16.85
CA GLU A 210 -20.70 -15.00 -16.36
C GLU A 210 -20.65 -14.97 -14.82
N ALA A 211 -21.77 -14.72 -14.16
CA ALA A 211 -21.81 -14.53 -12.71
C ALA A 211 -21.97 -15.82 -11.90
N ARG A 212 -22.68 -16.83 -12.43
CA ARG A 212 -23.04 -18.06 -11.71
C ARG A 212 -21.83 -18.85 -11.20
N PRO A 213 -20.75 -19.08 -11.96
CA PRO A 213 -19.61 -19.86 -11.46
C PRO A 213 -18.96 -19.24 -10.21
N ILE A 214 -18.96 -17.90 -10.12
CA ILE A 214 -18.41 -17.18 -8.96
C ILE A 214 -19.38 -17.29 -7.78
N ALA A 215 -20.70 -17.11 -8.02
CA ALA A 215 -21.71 -17.26 -7.00
C ALA A 215 -21.71 -18.66 -6.40
N ASP A 216 -21.71 -19.70 -7.24
CA ASP A 216 -21.71 -21.11 -6.82
C ASP A 216 -20.47 -21.45 -6.02
N LYS A 217 -19.29 -20.97 -6.42
CA LYS A 217 -18.05 -21.17 -5.67
C LYS A 217 -18.13 -20.59 -4.25
N ILE A 218 -18.70 -19.39 -4.10
CA ILE A 218 -18.85 -18.74 -2.80
C ILE A 218 -19.90 -19.47 -1.94
N ILE A 219 -21.03 -19.88 -2.54
CA ILE A 219 -22.06 -20.63 -1.84
C ILE A 219 -21.53 -21.99 -1.36
N GLN A 220 -20.84 -22.75 -2.24
CA GLN A 220 -20.28 -24.06 -1.91
C GLN A 220 -19.17 -24.02 -0.87
N GLY A 221 -18.38 -22.94 -0.84
CA GLY A 221 -17.30 -22.76 0.15
C GLY A 221 -17.78 -22.30 1.52
N ALA A 222 -19.02 -21.84 1.66
CA ALA A 222 -19.57 -21.36 2.92
C ALA A 222 -19.98 -22.50 3.85
N LYS A 223 -19.64 -22.37 5.15
CA LYS A 223 -20.07 -23.34 6.21
C LYS A 223 -21.56 -23.27 6.52
N ASP A 224 -22.17 -22.12 6.33
CA ASP A 224 -23.59 -21.87 6.57
C ASP A 224 -24.07 -20.80 5.58
N VAL A 225 -25.23 -21.04 4.94
CA VAL A 225 -25.80 -20.17 3.91
C VAL A 225 -27.19 -19.73 4.34
N LYS A 226 -27.33 -18.41 4.60
CA LYS A 226 -28.60 -17.76 4.97
C LYS A 226 -28.92 -16.57 4.05
N VAL A 227 -28.68 -16.76 2.75
CA VAL A 227 -29.06 -15.82 1.69
C VAL A 227 -29.95 -16.52 0.68
N ASN A 228 -30.81 -15.80 0.00
CA ASN A 228 -31.53 -16.36 -1.14
C ASN A 228 -30.51 -16.58 -2.27
N THR A 229 -30.19 -17.84 -2.56
CA THR A 229 -29.15 -18.22 -3.52
C THR A 229 -29.48 -17.83 -4.95
N ASP A 230 -30.78 -17.77 -5.32
CA ASP A 230 -31.20 -17.32 -6.64
C ASP A 230 -30.97 -15.81 -6.84
N TRP A 231 -31.03 -15.03 -5.78
CA TRP A 231 -30.76 -13.61 -5.83
C TRP A 231 -29.28 -13.27 -5.65
N PHE A 232 -28.50 -14.14 -4.99
CA PHE A 232 -27.08 -13.88 -4.70
C PHE A 232 -26.26 -13.64 -5.97
N ILE A 233 -26.69 -14.18 -7.10
CA ILE A 233 -26.07 -13.91 -8.40
C ILE A 233 -26.02 -12.40 -8.73
N ASN A 234 -26.96 -11.59 -8.22
CA ASN A 234 -27.00 -10.16 -8.48
C ASN A 234 -25.91 -9.39 -7.71
N ASP A 235 -25.49 -9.89 -6.54
CA ASP A 235 -24.32 -9.37 -5.84
C ASP A 235 -23.06 -9.58 -6.68
N ILE A 236 -22.97 -10.72 -7.36
CA ILE A 236 -21.84 -11.03 -8.26
C ILE A 236 -21.93 -10.21 -9.55
N LYS A 237 -23.13 -9.97 -10.11
CA LYS A 237 -23.29 -9.05 -11.24
C LYS A 237 -22.85 -7.64 -10.89
N TYR A 238 -23.14 -7.15 -9.68
CA TYR A 238 -22.63 -5.85 -9.21
C TYR A 238 -21.11 -5.84 -9.13
N TYR A 239 -20.48 -6.88 -8.58
CA TYR A 239 -19.03 -7.02 -8.53
C TYR A 239 -18.38 -7.02 -9.93
N LEU A 240 -18.91 -7.82 -10.87
CA LEU A 240 -18.39 -7.88 -12.24
C LEU A 240 -18.61 -6.54 -12.99
N ALA A 241 -19.74 -5.88 -12.75
CA ALA A 241 -20.02 -4.55 -13.29
C ALA A 241 -19.03 -3.50 -12.77
N ALA A 242 -18.72 -3.53 -11.47
CA ALA A 242 -17.70 -2.64 -10.88
C ALA A 242 -16.33 -2.87 -11.54
N LYS A 243 -15.91 -4.14 -11.75
CA LYS A 243 -14.66 -4.46 -12.47
C LYS A 243 -14.68 -3.93 -13.91
N LYS A 244 -15.74 -4.17 -14.67
CA LYS A 244 -15.87 -3.65 -16.05
C LYS A 244 -15.79 -2.11 -16.09
N MET A 245 -16.40 -1.44 -15.13
CA MET A 245 -16.28 0.02 -15.02
C MET A 245 -14.85 0.45 -14.69
N MET A 246 -14.21 -0.22 -13.74
CA MET A 246 -12.81 0.06 -13.39
C MET A 246 -11.90 -0.09 -14.60
N ASP A 247 -12.08 -1.13 -15.41
CA ASP A 247 -11.32 -1.33 -16.65
C ASP A 247 -11.56 -0.20 -17.66
N VAL A 248 -12.81 0.20 -17.89
CA VAL A 248 -13.18 1.30 -18.80
C VAL A 248 -12.56 2.63 -18.38
N TYR A 249 -12.55 2.92 -17.09
CA TYR A 249 -12.01 4.16 -16.51
C TYR A 249 -10.55 4.04 -16.09
N GLN A 250 -9.91 2.89 -16.33
CA GLN A 250 -8.51 2.60 -15.96
C GLN A 250 -8.27 2.83 -14.46
N CYS A 251 -9.16 2.33 -13.62
CA CYS A 251 -9.10 2.44 -12.17
C CYS A 251 -8.59 1.13 -11.53
N ASN A 252 -7.87 1.26 -10.43
CA ASN A 252 -7.31 0.15 -9.66
C ASN A 252 -7.65 0.20 -8.16
N ALA A 253 -8.59 1.07 -7.78
CA ALA A 253 -9.22 1.14 -6.46
C ALA A 253 -10.71 1.51 -6.62
N PHE A 254 -11.53 1.16 -5.64
CA PHE A 254 -12.98 1.31 -5.73
C PHE A 254 -13.61 1.85 -4.45
N SER A 255 -14.67 2.64 -4.59
CA SER A 255 -15.59 2.95 -3.49
C SER A 255 -17.00 3.21 -4.01
N THR A 256 -18.00 3.08 -3.14
CA THR A 256 -19.39 3.43 -3.46
C THR A 256 -20.09 4.03 -2.26
N ALA A 257 -20.96 5.03 -2.51
CA ALA A 257 -21.87 5.61 -1.53
C ALA A 257 -22.98 4.59 -1.18
N CYS A 258 -22.62 3.55 -0.45
CA CYS A 258 -23.48 2.39 -0.25
C CYS A 258 -24.76 2.73 0.53
N HIS A 259 -24.70 3.68 1.46
CA HIS A 259 -25.86 4.09 2.24
C HIS A 259 -26.94 4.72 1.34
N GLU A 260 -26.57 5.68 0.50
CA GLU A 260 -27.45 6.35 -0.44
C GLU A 260 -27.90 5.40 -1.56
N LEU A 261 -27.00 4.53 -2.04
CA LEU A 261 -27.35 3.47 -2.99
C LEU A 261 -28.46 2.57 -2.41
N CYS A 262 -28.32 2.12 -1.16
CA CYS A 262 -29.30 1.24 -0.51
C CYS A 262 -30.67 1.91 -0.28
N THR A 263 -30.71 3.24 -0.16
CA THR A 263 -31.98 4.01 -0.05
C THR A 263 -32.57 4.39 -1.39
N SER A 264 -31.90 4.14 -2.51
CA SER A 264 -32.30 4.54 -3.86
C SER A 264 -33.27 3.57 -4.56
N GLU A 265 -33.76 2.54 -3.90
CA GLU A 265 -34.56 1.44 -4.45
C GLU A 265 -33.83 0.52 -5.45
N ILE A 266 -32.67 0.93 -6.00
CA ILE A 266 -31.92 0.09 -6.98
C ILE A 266 -31.57 -1.28 -6.40
N PRO A 267 -30.98 -1.39 -5.20
CA PRO A 267 -30.71 -2.68 -4.57
C PRO A 267 -31.98 -3.45 -4.24
N GLN A 268 -33.01 -2.78 -3.76
CA GLN A 268 -34.29 -3.39 -3.46
C GLN A 268 -34.95 -4.02 -4.68
N ASN A 269 -34.97 -3.31 -5.82
CA ASN A 269 -35.56 -3.78 -7.06
C ASN A 269 -34.73 -4.88 -7.75
N ARG A 270 -33.42 -4.84 -7.59
CA ARG A 270 -32.47 -5.76 -8.23
C ARG A 270 -31.93 -6.85 -7.29
N LYS A 271 -32.33 -6.85 -6.00
CA LYS A 271 -31.99 -7.87 -5.01
C LYS A 271 -30.48 -8.10 -4.83
N PHE A 272 -29.71 -7.01 -4.53
CA PHE A 272 -28.28 -7.07 -4.22
C PHE A 272 -27.88 -6.06 -3.14
N THR A 273 -26.66 -6.16 -2.62
CA THR A 273 -25.96 -5.10 -1.87
C THR A 273 -24.48 -5.05 -2.33
N PRO A 274 -23.75 -3.92 -2.13
CA PRO A 274 -22.37 -3.81 -2.58
C PRO A 274 -21.35 -4.58 -1.68
N CYS A 275 -21.78 -5.19 -0.58
CA CYS A 275 -20.90 -5.71 0.47
C CYS A 275 -19.93 -6.79 -0.06
N VAL A 276 -20.44 -7.81 -0.76
CA VAL A 276 -19.62 -8.89 -1.34
C VAL A 276 -18.66 -8.33 -2.39
N CYS A 277 -19.07 -7.31 -3.17
CA CYS A 277 -18.19 -6.67 -4.14
C CYS A 277 -16.91 -6.13 -3.45
N HIS A 278 -17.05 -5.38 -2.35
CA HIS A 278 -15.89 -4.90 -1.59
C HIS A 278 -15.02 -6.03 -1.05
N SER A 279 -15.63 -7.12 -0.61
CA SER A 279 -14.91 -8.30 -0.12
C SER A 279 -14.08 -8.98 -1.20
N LEU A 280 -14.67 -9.19 -2.39
CA LEU A 280 -14.02 -9.85 -3.52
C LEU A 280 -12.91 -8.99 -4.13
N LEU A 281 -13.15 -7.69 -4.35
CA LEU A 281 -12.14 -6.76 -4.86
C LEU A 281 -10.89 -6.74 -3.96
N LYS A 282 -11.07 -6.67 -2.64
CA LYS A 282 -9.95 -6.72 -1.69
C LYS A 282 -9.21 -8.05 -1.72
N GLY A 283 -9.93 -9.16 -1.92
CA GLY A 283 -9.32 -10.48 -2.10
C GLY A 283 -8.44 -10.57 -3.35
N GLU A 284 -8.69 -9.75 -4.37
CA GLU A 284 -7.89 -9.62 -5.60
C GLU A 284 -6.78 -8.57 -5.49
N GLY A 285 -6.56 -7.99 -4.32
CA GLY A 285 -5.56 -6.94 -4.12
C GLY A 285 -6.01 -5.54 -4.55
N ILE A 286 -7.28 -5.36 -4.87
CA ILE A 286 -7.88 -4.08 -5.24
C ILE A 286 -8.42 -3.38 -3.99
N PRO A 287 -7.82 -2.27 -3.54
CA PRO A 287 -8.33 -1.52 -2.40
C PRO A 287 -9.76 -1.06 -2.63
N SER A 288 -10.64 -1.38 -1.68
CA SER A 288 -12.08 -1.14 -1.88
C SER A 288 -12.75 -0.76 -0.56
N ALA A 289 -13.10 0.52 -0.41
CA ALA A 289 -13.73 1.08 0.78
C ALA A 289 -15.23 1.29 0.57
N CYS A 290 -16.05 0.99 1.60
CA CYS A 290 -17.47 1.26 1.60
C CYS A 290 -17.78 2.75 1.87
N GLU A 291 -19.00 3.18 1.61
CA GLU A 291 -19.57 4.48 1.99
C GLU A 291 -18.86 5.71 1.41
N GLU A 292 -18.24 5.59 0.23
CA GLU A 292 -17.46 6.68 -0.39
C GLU A 292 -16.33 7.22 0.51
N ASP A 293 -15.87 6.43 1.49
CA ASP A 293 -14.89 6.87 2.48
C ASP A 293 -13.47 6.94 1.91
N LEU A 294 -13.10 8.10 1.38
CA LEU A 294 -11.75 8.36 0.85
C LEU A 294 -10.67 8.34 1.94
N ASN A 295 -10.99 8.65 3.19
CA ASN A 295 -10.06 8.58 4.31
C ASN A 295 -9.67 7.13 4.62
N ALA A 296 -10.69 6.25 4.66
CA ALA A 296 -10.47 4.81 4.81
C ALA A 296 -9.81 4.22 3.56
N LEU A 297 -10.21 4.65 2.35
CA LEU A 297 -9.58 4.15 1.11
C LEU A 297 -8.09 4.49 1.05
N MET A 298 -7.70 5.72 1.42
CA MET A 298 -6.29 6.12 1.47
C MET A 298 -5.50 5.33 2.53
N ALA A 299 -6.08 5.12 3.72
CA ALA A 299 -5.48 4.27 4.74
C ALA A 299 -5.34 2.82 4.24
N MET A 300 -6.37 2.31 3.57
CA MET A 300 -6.40 0.95 3.00
C MET A 300 -5.32 0.76 1.93
N LEU A 301 -5.12 1.72 1.02
CA LEU A 301 -4.03 1.70 0.04
C LEU A 301 -2.68 1.51 0.72
N ILE A 302 -2.36 2.36 1.69
CA ILE A 302 -1.07 2.30 2.40
C ILE A 302 -0.93 0.98 3.16
N MET A 303 -1.96 0.58 3.91
CA MET A 303 -1.89 -0.60 4.75
C MET A 303 -1.86 -1.91 3.94
N GLN A 304 -2.68 -2.04 2.89
CA GLN A 304 -2.66 -3.21 2.02
C GLN A 304 -1.33 -3.35 1.28
N TYR A 305 -0.78 -2.25 0.79
CA TYR A 305 0.50 -2.28 0.08
C TYR A 305 1.65 -2.54 1.05
N ALA A 306 1.67 -1.89 2.23
CA ALA A 306 2.70 -2.13 3.25
C ALA A 306 2.72 -3.58 3.76
N ALA A 307 1.56 -4.22 3.84
CA ALA A 307 1.42 -5.57 4.36
C ALA A 307 1.41 -6.67 3.28
N ASN A 308 1.21 -6.29 2.02
CA ASN A 308 0.88 -7.22 0.94
C ASN A 308 -0.27 -8.18 1.32
N ARG A 309 -1.34 -7.63 1.92
CA ARG A 309 -2.50 -8.36 2.45
C ARG A 309 -3.79 -7.58 2.25
N PRO A 310 -4.96 -8.24 2.15
CA PRO A 310 -6.25 -7.56 2.18
C PRO A 310 -6.46 -6.82 3.50
N ALA A 311 -7.18 -5.71 3.43
CA ALA A 311 -7.63 -4.97 4.60
C ALA A 311 -9.14 -5.16 4.83
N PHE A 312 -9.56 -5.09 6.08
CA PHE A 312 -10.95 -4.89 6.49
C PHE A 312 -11.16 -3.41 6.84
N MET A 313 -12.37 -2.93 6.83
CA MET A 313 -12.75 -1.64 7.44
C MET A 313 -14.02 -1.82 8.27
N GLY A 314 -14.16 -1.02 9.33
CA GLY A 314 -15.36 -1.10 10.16
C GLY A 314 -15.58 0.08 11.08
N ASN A 315 -16.83 0.19 11.55
CA ASN A 315 -17.29 1.19 12.50
C ASN A 315 -16.82 0.82 13.91
N PRO A 316 -16.13 1.73 14.64
CA PRO A 316 -15.70 1.47 15.99
C PRO A 316 -16.82 1.70 17.00
N SER A 317 -16.84 0.89 18.05
CA SER A 317 -17.59 1.14 19.28
C SER A 317 -16.74 0.84 20.50
N PHE A 318 -16.91 1.64 21.54
CA PHE A 318 -16.22 1.46 22.80
C PHE A 318 -16.89 0.36 23.63
N GLU A 319 -16.12 -0.65 24.04
CA GLU A 319 -16.62 -1.78 24.80
C GLU A 319 -15.97 -1.89 26.21
N GLY A 320 -14.93 -1.08 26.49
CA GLY A 320 -14.22 -1.05 27.77
C GLY A 320 -12.85 -0.36 27.65
N GLU A 321 -12.15 -0.21 28.77
CA GLU A 321 -10.88 0.55 28.84
C GLU A 321 -9.80 -0.01 27.90
N GLU A 322 -9.77 -1.33 27.70
CA GLU A 322 -8.83 -2.02 26.84
C GLU A 322 -9.53 -2.70 25.65
N LEU A 323 -10.81 -2.41 25.39
CA LEU A 323 -11.58 -3.14 24.41
C LEU A 323 -12.33 -2.22 23.45
N LEU A 324 -12.01 -2.36 22.18
CA LEU A 324 -12.70 -1.76 21.05
C LEU A 324 -13.45 -2.85 20.28
N CYS A 325 -14.63 -2.54 19.76
CA CYS A 325 -15.26 -3.36 18.75
C CYS A 325 -15.27 -2.61 17.43
N ILE A 326 -14.95 -3.29 16.31
CA ILE A 326 -15.19 -2.76 14.96
C ILE A 326 -16.08 -3.71 14.17
N HIS A 327 -16.99 -3.18 13.39
CA HIS A 327 -17.92 -4.01 12.62
C HIS A 327 -18.22 -3.43 11.25
N HIS A 328 -18.33 -4.29 10.25
CA HIS A 328 -18.82 -3.98 8.90
C HIS A 328 -19.10 -5.26 8.11
N ALA A 329 -19.70 -5.15 6.94
CA ALA A 329 -20.09 -6.30 6.12
C ALA A 329 -19.12 -6.60 4.95
N VAL A 330 -17.85 -6.23 5.08
CA VAL A 330 -16.89 -6.22 3.96
C VAL A 330 -15.53 -6.94 4.22
N PRO A 331 -15.45 -8.04 5.00
CA PRO A 331 -14.18 -8.76 5.15
C PRO A 331 -13.79 -9.48 3.86
N ALA A 332 -12.51 -9.52 3.51
CA ALA A 332 -12.00 -10.36 2.43
C ALA A 332 -11.84 -11.81 2.88
N LEU A 333 -11.98 -12.77 1.96
CA LEU A 333 -11.83 -14.21 2.27
C LEU A 333 -10.40 -14.60 2.66
N CYS A 334 -9.39 -13.93 2.08
CA CYS A 334 -7.98 -14.27 2.25
C CYS A 334 -7.22 -13.27 3.15
N MET A 335 -7.80 -12.89 4.30
CA MET A 335 -7.20 -11.90 5.20
C MET A 335 -5.78 -12.25 5.67
N ASN A 336 -5.38 -13.53 5.68
CA ASN A 336 -4.01 -13.97 6.01
C ASN A 336 -2.97 -13.66 4.92
N GLY A 337 -3.39 -13.21 3.75
CA GLY A 337 -2.51 -12.83 2.63
C GLY A 337 -3.06 -13.22 1.27
N TYR A 338 -2.60 -12.55 0.23
CA TYR A 338 -2.97 -12.90 -1.15
C TYR A 338 -2.45 -14.28 -1.52
N GLY A 339 -3.27 -15.07 -2.20
CA GLY A 339 -2.92 -16.43 -2.61
C GLY A 339 -2.95 -17.46 -1.46
N THR A 340 -3.35 -17.07 -0.24
CA THR A 340 -3.63 -18.06 0.83
C THR A 340 -5.01 -18.68 0.65
N GLU A 341 -5.22 -19.86 1.26
CA GLU A 341 -6.54 -20.46 1.32
C GLU A 341 -7.54 -19.50 1.98
N PRO A 342 -8.78 -19.45 1.49
CA PRO A 342 -9.84 -18.67 2.13
C PRO A 342 -10.00 -19.05 3.61
N LEU A 343 -10.25 -18.04 4.45
CA LEU A 343 -10.68 -18.28 5.81
C LEU A 343 -12.07 -18.93 5.83
N ASP A 344 -12.35 -19.72 6.85
CA ASP A 344 -13.67 -20.27 7.08
C ASP A 344 -14.73 -19.17 7.19
N TYR A 345 -15.83 -19.27 6.46
CA TYR A 345 -16.86 -18.24 6.43
C TYR A 345 -18.27 -18.82 6.31
N SER A 346 -19.24 -17.99 6.68
CA SER A 346 -20.65 -18.19 6.36
C SER A 346 -21.12 -17.06 5.43
N LEU A 347 -22.08 -17.35 4.58
CA LEU A 347 -22.72 -16.41 3.66
C LEU A 347 -24.15 -16.12 4.11
N TRP A 348 -24.36 -14.94 4.68
CA TRP A 348 -25.66 -14.53 5.20
C TRP A 348 -26.25 -13.35 4.42
N ALA A 349 -27.58 -13.21 4.42
CA ALA A 349 -28.22 -12.07 3.85
C ALA A 349 -27.99 -10.80 4.70
N PHE A 350 -27.85 -9.68 4.01
CA PHE A 350 -27.84 -8.36 4.64
C PHE A 350 -29.25 -7.92 5.05
N THR A 351 -30.25 -8.27 4.23
CA THR A 351 -31.65 -7.85 4.42
C THR A 351 -32.52 -8.96 5.00
N GLY A 352 -33.56 -8.56 5.74
CA GLY A 352 -34.57 -9.49 6.24
C GLY A 352 -35.39 -10.20 5.15
N GLN A 353 -35.35 -9.71 3.91
CA GLN A 353 -35.96 -10.37 2.75
C GLN A 353 -35.08 -11.47 2.13
N GLY A 354 -33.83 -11.59 2.58
CA GLY A 354 -32.91 -12.62 2.12
C GLY A 354 -32.05 -12.25 0.93
N PHE A 355 -31.98 -10.99 0.48
CA PHE A 355 -31.06 -10.53 -0.54
C PHE A 355 -29.87 -9.74 0.03
N GLY A 356 -28.82 -9.60 -0.78
CA GLY A 356 -27.60 -8.91 -0.43
C GLY A 356 -26.70 -9.78 0.45
N GLY A 357 -25.72 -10.44 -0.16
CA GLY A 357 -24.77 -11.30 0.56
C GLY A 357 -23.80 -10.50 1.42
N LYS A 358 -23.47 -11.05 2.59
CA LYS A 358 -22.36 -10.61 3.45
C LYS A 358 -21.60 -11.82 3.99
N LEU A 359 -20.29 -11.70 4.06
CA LEU A 359 -19.43 -12.76 4.57
C LEU A 359 -19.27 -12.63 6.07
N GLN A 360 -19.50 -13.70 6.81
CA GLN A 360 -19.29 -13.81 8.25
C GLN A 360 -18.02 -14.63 8.47
N ILE A 361 -16.92 -13.98 8.80
CA ILE A 361 -15.59 -14.57 8.97
C ILE A 361 -15.14 -14.36 10.40
N ASP A 362 -14.62 -15.40 11.03
CA ASP A 362 -14.02 -15.30 12.36
C ASP A 362 -12.56 -14.88 12.24
N PHE A 363 -12.21 -13.68 12.71
CA PHE A 363 -10.83 -13.19 12.71
C PHE A 363 -9.92 -13.81 13.78
N ALA A 364 -10.45 -14.67 14.64
CA ALA A 364 -9.62 -15.54 15.48
C ALA A 364 -8.75 -16.53 14.67
N GLN A 365 -9.03 -16.66 13.34
CA GLN A 365 -8.18 -17.40 12.39
C GLN A 365 -6.93 -16.60 11.96
N ASN A 366 -6.72 -15.39 12.49
CA ASN A 366 -5.51 -14.60 12.26
C ASN A 366 -4.27 -15.35 12.76
N LYS A 367 -3.27 -15.47 11.88
CA LYS A 367 -2.02 -16.20 12.19
C LYS A 367 -0.93 -15.33 12.83
N ASP A 368 -1.13 -14.02 12.90
CA ASP A 368 -0.10 -13.06 13.33
C ASP A 368 -0.31 -12.55 14.78
N ASP A 369 -1.31 -13.03 15.48
CA ASP A 369 -1.72 -12.62 16.85
C ASP A 369 -2.15 -11.14 16.94
N PHE A 370 -1.54 -10.24 16.16
CA PHE A 370 -1.82 -8.81 16.17
C PHE A 370 -2.59 -8.35 14.94
N VAL A 371 -3.22 -7.20 15.09
CA VAL A 371 -3.82 -6.43 13.99
C VAL A 371 -3.37 -4.98 14.10
N THR A 372 -3.22 -4.32 12.95
CA THR A 372 -2.97 -2.88 12.89
C THR A 372 -4.23 -2.18 12.42
N LEU A 373 -4.66 -1.17 13.17
CA LEU A 373 -5.76 -0.27 12.83
C LEU A 373 -5.20 1.04 12.30
N GLY A 374 -5.92 1.68 11.37
CA GLY A 374 -5.54 3.01 10.92
C GLY A 374 -6.61 3.74 10.09
N ARG A 375 -6.55 5.08 10.09
CA ARG A 375 -7.42 5.96 9.31
C ARG A 375 -6.77 7.32 9.11
N PHE A 376 -6.96 7.93 7.95
CA PHE A 376 -6.59 9.32 7.72
C PHE A 376 -7.62 10.29 8.30
N ASN A 377 -7.14 11.46 8.73
CA ASN A 377 -7.98 12.59 9.10
C ASN A 377 -8.63 13.24 7.88
N PRO A 378 -9.65 14.12 8.04
CA PRO A 378 -10.31 14.82 6.93
C PRO A 378 -9.38 15.73 6.11
N ALA A 379 -8.24 16.18 6.66
CA ALA A 379 -7.25 16.98 5.95
C ALA A 379 -6.32 16.11 5.05
N GLY A 380 -6.38 14.78 5.17
CA GLY A 380 -5.57 13.85 4.40
C GLY A 380 -4.05 14.02 4.67
N ASP A 381 -3.65 14.41 5.88
CA ASP A 381 -2.24 14.68 6.21
C ASP A 381 -1.75 13.99 7.48
N THR A 382 -2.64 13.35 8.22
CA THR A 382 -2.33 12.64 9.45
C THR A 382 -3.10 11.32 9.47
N MET A 383 -2.42 10.24 9.81
CA MET A 383 -3.01 8.90 9.98
C MET A 383 -2.92 8.50 11.44
N CYS A 384 -4.04 8.14 12.08
CA CYS A 384 -3.98 7.42 13.36
C CYS A 384 -3.57 5.97 13.10
N VAL A 385 -2.78 5.40 14.00
CA VAL A 385 -2.33 4.01 13.93
C VAL A 385 -2.34 3.41 15.33
N LYS A 386 -3.00 2.27 15.48
CA LYS A 386 -3.04 1.50 16.74
C LYS A 386 -2.84 0.02 16.45
N VAL A 387 -2.13 -0.66 17.34
CA VAL A 387 -1.97 -2.12 17.30
C VAL A 387 -2.80 -2.72 18.40
N GLY A 388 -3.44 -3.84 18.13
CA GLY A 388 -4.24 -4.60 19.09
C GLY A 388 -4.31 -6.07 18.71
N GLU A 389 -5.11 -6.84 19.45
CA GLU A 389 -5.31 -8.27 19.27
C GLU A 389 -6.80 -8.55 19.13
N VAL A 390 -7.21 -9.31 18.10
CA VAL A 390 -8.60 -9.77 17.97
C VAL A 390 -8.83 -10.92 18.95
N ILE A 391 -9.60 -10.65 19.99
CA ILE A 391 -9.88 -11.64 21.03
C ILE A 391 -11.19 -12.40 20.83
N ARG A 392 -12.09 -11.87 19.98
CA ARG A 392 -13.41 -12.46 19.76
C ARG A 392 -14.05 -11.91 18.50
N SER A 393 -14.81 -12.75 17.79
CA SER A 393 -15.73 -12.36 16.72
C SER A 393 -17.18 -12.63 17.13
N ARG A 394 -18.12 -11.83 16.65
CA ARG A 394 -19.56 -12.04 16.78
C ARG A 394 -20.24 -11.80 15.45
N PHE A 395 -21.21 -12.61 15.13
CA PHE A 395 -22.00 -12.52 13.89
C PHE A 395 -23.42 -12.07 14.18
N SER A 396 -24.04 -11.42 13.20
CA SER A 396 -25.44 -10.97 13.29
C SER A 396 -26.15 -11.18 11.95
N GLU A 397 -27.39 -11.63 12.02
CA GLU A 397 -28.27 -11.73 10.85
C GLU A 397 -28.74 -10.35 10.39
N THR A 398 -28.76 -9.39 11.29
CA THR A 398 -29.12 -7.99 11.01
C THR A 398 -27.89 -7.08 11.04
N TYR A 399 -27.98 -5.93 10.38
CA TYR A 399 -26.96 -4.88 10.34
C TYR A 399 -25.65 -5.29 9.67
N CYS A 400 -24.72 -4.33 9.57
CA CYS A 400 -23.36 -4.57 9.12
C CYS A 400 -22.63 -5.46 10.14
N SER A 401 -22.28 -6.66 9.74
CA SER A 401 -21.51 -7.65 10.54
C SER A 401 -20.55 -8.41 9.63
N PRO A 402 -19.47 -9.01 10.11
CA PRO A 402 -19.14 -9.39 11.50
C PRO A 402 -18.68 -8.23 12.41
N TYR A 403 -18.64 -8.53 13.71
CA TYR A 403 -18.13 -7.69 14.80
C TYR A 403 -16.84 -8.29 15.32
N TYR A 404 -15.78 -7.51 15.42
CA TYR A 404 -14.47 -7.92 15.92
C TYR A 404 -14.11 -7.15 17.17
N TYR A 405 -13.89 -7.86 18.26
CA TYR A 405 -13.50 -7.30 19.55
C TYR A 405 -11.98 -7.32 19.64
N ILE A 406 -11.40 -6.13 19.74
CA ILE A 406 -9.96 -5.90 19.67
C ILE A 406 -9.49 -5.41 21.02
N LYS A 407 -8.64 -6.20 21.66
CA LYS A 407 -7.93 -5.79 22.86
C LYS A 407 -6.76 -4.90 22.48
N MET A 408 -6.63 -3.76 23.16
CA MET A 408 -5.55 -2.81 22.97
C MET A 408 -5.32 -2.00 24.24
N ASP A 409 -4.13 -1.47 24.40
CA ASP A 409 -3.87 -0.50 25.47
C ASP A 409 -4.64 0.79 25.18
N ASP A 410 -5.23 1.41 26.20
CA ASP A 410 -5.90 2.71 26.14
C ASP A 410 -6.97 2.84 25.02
N ALA A 411 -7.86 1.86 24.91
CA ALA A 411 -8.97 1.90 23.95
C ALA A 411 -9.85 3.14 24.11
N ARG A 412 -10.00 3.66 25.34
CA ARG A 412 -10.71 4.89 25.63
C ARG A 412 -10.03 6.09 25.01
N GLU A 413 -8.72 6.26 25.20
CA GLU A 413 -7.96 7.37 24.61
C GLU A 413 -7.98 7.26 23.09
N PHE A 414 -7.82 6.06 22.53
CA PHE A 414 -7.93 5.85 21.09
C PHE A 414 -9.28 6.33 20.55
N MET A 415 -10.40 5.94 21.22
CA MET A 415 -11.74 6.40 20.81
C MET A 415 -11.90 7.93 20.88
N HIS A 416 -11.35 8.59 21.90
CA HIS A 416 -11.35 10.05 21.98
C HIS A 416 -10.57 10.67 20.81
N ASN A 417 -9.41 10.11 20.46
CA ASN A 417 -8.57 10.58 19.37
C ASN A 417 -9.27 10.43 18.01
N LEU A 418 -10.16 9.44 17.83
CA LEU A 418 -10.95 9.27 16.60
C LEU A 418 -11.87 10.45 16.29
N ALA A 419 -12.18 11.33 17.25
CA ALA A 419 -12.90 12.57 16.98
C ALA A 419 -12.16 13.48 15.99
N GLY A 420 -10.84 13.37 15.86
CA GLY A 420 -10.03 14.06 14.85
C GLY A 420 -9.95 13.35 13.50
N PHE A 421 -10.42 12.09 13.39
CA PHE A 421 -10.21 11.25 12.21
C PHE A 421 -11.53 10.77 11.56
N GLY A 422 -12.55 10.50 12.36
CA GLY A 422 -13.80 9.89 11.92
C GLY A 422 -13.91 8.41 12.31
N HIS A 423 -15.00 7.76 11.90
CA HIS A 423 -15.37 6.50 12.53
C HIS A 423 -14.78 5.24 11.86
N HIS A 424 -14.75 5.09 10.55
CA HIS A 424 -14.24 3.86 9.95
C HIS A 424 -12.76 3.63 10.25
N GLN A 425 -12.44 2.50 10.87
CA GLN A 425 -11.09 2.04 11.04
C GLN A 425 -10.75 0.96 10.01
N VAL A 426 -9.63 1.12 9.33
CA VAL A 426 -9.06 0.08 8.47
C VAL A 426 -8.23 -0.85 9.34
N LEU A 427 -8.36 -2.16 9.13
CA LEU A 427 -7.67 -3.21 9.86
C LEU A 427 -6.93 -4.13 8.91
N ILE A 428 -5.68 -4.43 9.21
CA ILE A 428 -4.91 -5.52 8.59
C ILE A 428 -4.37 -6.47 9.66
N PHE A 429 -4.19 -7.75 9.31
CA PHE A 429 -3.55 -8.71 10.16
C PHE A 429 -2.04 -8.46 10.23
N GLY A 430 -1.47 -8.44 11.42
CA GLY A 430 -0.07 -8.17 11.72
C GLY A 430 0.20 -6.80 12.35
N ASP A 431 1.42 -6.62 12.90
CA ASP A 431 1.93 -5.32 13.38
C ASP A 431 2.77 -4.65 12.30
N TYR A 432 2.21 -3.60 11.69
CA TYR A 432 2.85 -2.81 10.63
C TYR A 432 3.15 -1.37 11.05
N LYS A 433 3.12 -1.06 12.33
CA LYS A 433 3.36 0.28 12.84
C LYS A 433 4.72 0.85 12.40
N LYS A 434 5.78 0.04 12.45
CA LYS A 434 7.13 0.45 12.02
C LYS A 434 7.16 0.80 10.52
N GLN A 435 6.57 -0.05 9.68
CA GLN A 435 6.51 0.13 8.24
C GLN A 435 5.70 1.37 7.86
N ILE A 436 4.53 1.57 8.48
CA ILE A 436 3.68 2.74 8.24
C ILE A 436 4.43 4.03 8.63
N LYS A 437 5.21 4.05 9.73
CA LYS A 437 6.06 5.18 10.09
C LYS A 437 7.16 5.46 9.07
N LEU A 438 7.77 4.44 8.48
CA LEU A 438 8.75 4.63 7.41
C LEU A 438 8.06 5.24 6.19
N ILE A 439 6.95 4.67 5.75
CA ILE A 439 6.15 5.14 4.62
C ILE A 439 5.70 6.60 4.84
N SER A 440 5.25 6.94 6.06
CA SER A 440 4.79 8.29 6.38
C SER A 440 5.86 9.35 6.18
N ARG A 441 7.13 9.04 6.56
CA ARG A 441 8.27 9.94 6.35
C ARG A 441 8.56 10.17 4.86
N LEU A 442 8.40 9.11 4.03
CA LEU A 442 8.63 9.17 2.59
C LEU A 442 7.50 9.89 1.85
N MET A 443 6.27 9.81 2.35
CA MET A 443 5.09 10.40 1.74
C MET A 443 4.71 11.76 2.34
N GLY A 444 5.32 12.17 3.44
CA GLY A 444 5.12 13.48 4.06
C GLY A 444 3.82 13.62 4.87
N PHE A 445 3.22 12.51 5.33
CA PHE A 445 2.11 12.58 6.28
C PHE A 445 2.57 12.25 7.71
N ARG A 446 1.81 12.69 8.70
CA ARG A 446 2.08 12.41 10.12
C ARG A 446 1.40 11.13 10.57
N VAL A 447 2.02 10.43 11.51
CA VAL A 447 1.40 9.31 12.24
C VAL A 447 1.11 9.74 13.67
N LEU A 448 -0.15 9.63 14.07
CA LEU A 448 -0.57 9.71 15.47
C LEU A 448 -0.72 8.29 16.01
N GLU A 449 0.10 7.97 17.00
CA GLU A 449 -0.04 6.71 17.75
C GLU A 449 -1.11 6.92 18.82
N GLY A 450 -2.21 6.17 18.72
CA GLY A 450 -3.27 6.19 19.71
C GLY A 450 -2.96 5.28 20.89
#